data_7036067a02c2268b569a4d91d12696ff
#
_entry.id   7036067a02c2268b569a4d91d12696ff
#
_cell.length_a   1.000
_cell.length_b   1.000
_cell.length_c   1.000
_cell.angle_alpha   90.00
_cell.angle_beta   90.00
_cell.angle_gamma   90.00
#
_symmetry.space_group_name_H-M   'P 1'
#
loop_
_entity.id
_entity.type
_entity.pdbx_description
1 polymer ?
#
loop_
_entity_poly.entity_id
_entity_poly.type
_entity_poly.pdbx_seq_one_letter_code
_entity_poly.pdbx_strand_id
1 'polypeptide(L)'
;MGIIFTIIILGIIVFIHELGHFATAKYFGMPVTEFAIGMGPRIFSVKKKETVYSIRILPLGGFVNIEGMQPEKFDLKAFKKEKMDEIIEELKDEKNNENEIKDEEFISEVEKRLDTAVKQELKRQENIQKNGFFTKSPFSRFIVLIAGVVMNFISALIALYIMLSIAGTVPPQYSQAIVGEIEQNSKANGKLKVNDKILAVNSKNVANWSEMTKKIGEISQNYKNEDVILKILRNNKEITENIKLTYSEKTKGNILGIHLLSQKSTFGERIKISFLMFGDYFKMTLNGVKMLVTGKVAMKEMTGPVGLPKVIGEAYGQGGLFAMLGVFILISINIGIMNLLPIPALDGGRLIFIIP
;
A
#
# COMPACT_ATOMS: atom_id res chain seq x y z
N MET A 1 -1.88 -11.15 18.74
CA MET A 1 -0.94 -11.06 17.59
C MET A 1 -1.52 -10.25 16.43
N GLY A 2 -2.76 -10.50 15.94
CA GLY A 2 -3.32 -9.78 14.78
C GLY A 2 -3.33 -8.26 14.92
N ILE A 3 -3.67 -7.71 16.08
CA ILE A 3 -3.67 -6.25 16.34
C ILE A 3 -2.26 -5.67 16.19
N ILE A 4 -1.25 -6.32 16.77
CA ILE A 4 0.15 -5.84 16.71
C ILE A 4 0.63 -5.81 15.27
N PHE A 5 0.39 -6.88 14.50
CA PHE A 5 0.77 -6.94 13.09
C PHE A 5 0.01 -5.92 12.24
N THR A 6 -1.26 -5.66 12.55
CA THR A 6 -2.04 -4.63 11.87
C THR A 6 -1.41 -3.25 12.08
N ILE A 7 -1.05 -2.91 13.31
CA ILE A 7 -0.39 -1.64 13.65
C ILE A 7 0.94 -1.52 12.90
N ILE A 8 1.74 -2.58 12.88
CA ILE A 8 3.04 -2.57 12.18
C ILE A 8 2.85 -2.38 10.66
N ILE A 9 1.96 -3.17 10.03
CA ILE A 9 1.73 -3.10 8.58
C ILE A 9 1.20 -1.73 8.18
N LEU A 10 0.15 -1.24 8.85
CA LEU A 10 -0.42 0.07 8.56
C LEU A 10 0.58 1.19 8.86
N GLY A 11 1.32 1.10 9.96
CA GLY A 11 2.35 2.07 10.30
C GLY A 11 3.43 2.18 9.24
N ILE A 12 3.92 1.05 8.71
CA ILE A 12 4.92 1.02 7.63
C ILE A 12 4.33 1.62 6.34
N ILE A 13 3.11 1.25 5.96
CA ILE A 13 2.47 1.74 4.73
C ILE A 13 2.27 3.26 4.79
N VAL A 14 1.75 3.75 5.92
CA VAL A 14 1.54 5.19 6.11
C VAL A 14 2.87 5.93 6.17
N PHE A 15 3.87 5.40 6.89
CA PHE A 15 5.22 6.00 6.91
C PHE A 15 5.80 6.15 5.50
N ILE A 16 5.71 5.12 4.66
CA ILE A 16 6.19 5.14 3.27
C ILE A 16 5.42 6.18 2.45
N HIS A 17 4.11 6.26 2.65
CA HIS A 17 3.23 7.24 2.01
C HIS A 17 3.66 8.68 2.34
N GLU A 18 3.74 9.01 3.63
CA GLU A 18 4.15 10.33 4.12
C GLU A 18 5.59 10.69 3.70
N LEU A 19 6.48 9.67 3.64
CA LEU A 19 7.84 9.86 3.15
C LEU A 19 7.87 10.33 1.69
N GLY A 20 6.91 9.89 0.86
CA GLY A 20 6.75 10.36 -0.51
C GLY A 20 6.47 11.86 -0.57
N HIS A 21 5.49 12.34 0.17
CA HIS A 21 5.16 13.76 0.28
C HIS A 21 6.32 14.57 0.83
N PHE A 22 6.93 14.09 1.90
CA PHE A 22 8.08 14.74 2.53
C PHE A 22 9.25 14.91 1.57
N ALA A 23 9.68 13.82 0.93
CA ALA A 23 10.84 13.82 0.05
C ALA A 23 10.66 14.77 -1.16
N THR A 24 9.48 14.75 -1.77
CA THR A 24 9.17 15.58 -2.93
C THR A 24 8.96 17.04 -2.54
N ALA A 25 8.31 17.34 -1.41
CA ALA A 25 8.20 18.70 -0.89
C ALA A 25 9.59 19.32 -0.65
N LYS A 26 10.48 18.58 0.00
CA LYS A 26 11.87 19.00 0.22
C LYS A 26 12.63 19.19 -1.08
N TYR A 27 12.46 18.28 -2.06
CA TYR A 27 13.08 18.38 -3.38
C TYR A 27 12.68 19.67 -4.12
N PHE A 28 11.41 20.06 -4.04
CA PHE A 28 10.92 21.32 -4.64
C PHE A 28 11.14 22.55 -3.75
N GLY A 29 11.86 22.43 -2.64
CA GLY A 29 12.17 23.52 -1.71
C GLY A 29 10.93 24.10 -1.05
N MET A 30 9.92 23.27 -0.77
CA MET A 30 8.77 23.65 0.05
C MET A 30 9.15 23.50 1.53
N PRO A 31 8.82 24.49 2.39
CA PRO A 31 9.08 24.35 3.82
C PRO A 31 8.21 23.27 4.44
N VAL A 32 8.83 22.33 5.16
CA VAL A 32 8.13 21.27 5.90
C VAL A 32 8.42 21.47 7.37
N THR A 33 7.41 21.80 8.16
CA THR A 33 7.54 22.08 9.59
C THR A 33 7.47 20.84 10.45
N GLU A 34 6.68 19.85 10.06
CA GLU A 34 6.62 18.58 10.82
C GLU A 34 6.50 17.37 9.89
N PHE A 35 7.20 16.32 10.26
CA PHE A 35 7.04 14.95 9.74
C PHE A 35 6.72 14.05 10.94
N ALA A 36 5.50 13.56 11.01
CA ALA A 36 5.00 12.79 12.14
C ALA A 36 4.63 11.37 11.78
N ILE A 37 5.06 10.41 12.60
CA ILE A 37 4.59 9.02 12.59
C ILE A 37 3.60 8.87 13.73
N GLY A 38 2.37 8.45 13.38
CA GLY A 38 1.28 8.33 14.33
C GLY A 38 0.45 9.60 14.49
N MET A 39 -0.53 9.56 15.36
CA MET A 39 -1.47 10.63 15.70
C MET A 39 -1.53 10.87 17.20
N GLY A 40 -2.12 12.01 17.61
CA GLY A 40 -2.30 12.41 19.01
C GLY A 40 -1.07 13.09 19.61
N PRO A 41 -0.90 13.09 20.95
CA PRO A 41 0.22 13.72 21.62
C PRO A 41 1.58 13.17 21.21
N ARG A 42 2.61 14.03 21.21
CA ARG A 42 3.99 13.65 20.91
C ARG A 42 4.58 12.85 22.07
N ILE A 43 5.16 11.67 21.77
CA ILE A 43 5.96 10.87 22.72
C ILE A 43 7.42 11.30 22.64
N PHE A 44 7.90 11.48 21.39
CA PHE A 44 9.29 11.83 21.12
C PHE A 44 9.35 12.78 19.94
N SER A 45 10.24 13.79 20.00
CA SER A 45 10.47 14.69 18.88
C SER A 45 11.90 15.18 18.82
N VAL A 46 12.41 15.35 17.60
CA VAL A 46 13.72 15.94 17.30
C VAL A 46 13.56 17.01 16.25
N LYS A 47 14.01 18.21 16.52
CA LYS A 47 14.04 19.30 15.53
C LYS A 47 15.36 19.27 14.77
N LYS A 48 15.29 19.16 13.44
CA LYS A 48 16.45 19.27 12.57
C LYS A 48 16.18 20.34 11.50
N LYS A 49 16.94 21.44 11.56
CA LYS A 49 16.69 22.65 10.77
C LYS A 49 15.25 23.17 11.03
N GLU A 50 14.45 23.29 9.98
CA GLU A 50 13.07 23.78 10.06
C GLU A 50 12.04 22.68 10.37
N THR A 51 12.42 21.39 10.27
CA THR A 51 11.50 20.27 10.41
C THR A 51 11.60 19.63 11.78
N VAL A 52 10.45 19.43 12.42
CA VAL A 52 10.29 18.59 13.61
C VAL A 52 9.92 17.18 13.16
N TYR A 53 10.74 16.21 13.53
CA TYR A 53 10.44 14.79 13.35
C TYR A 53 9.84 14.28 14.63
N SER A 54 8.62 13.73 14.58
CA SER A 54 7.92 13.31 15.79
C SER A 54 7.35 11.90 15.69
N ILE A 55 7.31 11.23 16.84
CA ILE A 55 6.58 9.98 17.05
C ILE A 55 5.46 10.28 18.04
N ARG A 56 4.24 9.85 17.68
CA ARG A 56 3.01 10.13 18.40
C ARG A 56 2.41 8.87 19.00
N ILE A 57 1.56 9.04 20.02
CA ILE A 57 1.08 7.94 20.88
C ILE A 57 0.25 6.89 20.13
N LEU A 58 -0.56 7.31 19.16
CA LEU A 58 -1.37 6.39 18.37
C LEU A 58 -0.60 6.02 17.09
N PRO A 59 -0.10 4.79 16.96
CA PRO A 59 0.69 4.34 15.80
C PRO A 59 -0.18 4.07 14.55
N LEU A 60 -1.29 4.78 14.45
CA LEU A 60 -2.22 4.73 13.34
C LEU A 60 -2.10 6.04 12.57
N GLY A 61 -1.60 5.96 11.33
CA GLY A 61 -1.45 7.14 10.50
C GLY A 61 -0.10 7.84 10.63
N GLY A 62 -0.05 9.02 10.10
CA GLY A 62 1.07 9.96 10.08
C GLY A 62 0.64 11.21 9.35
N PHE A 63 1.51 12.20 9.29
CA PHE A 63 1.29 13.36 8.44
C PHE A 63 2.59 14.12 8.16
N VAL A 64 2.56 14.85 7.07
CA VAL A 64 3.58 15.84 6.71
C VAL A 64 2.93 17.21 6.68
N ASN A 65 3.43 18.12 7.50
CA ASN A 65 2.97 19.50 7.47
C ASN A 65 3.82 20.32 6.50
N ILE A 66 3.28 20.52 5.29
CA ILE A 66 3.90 21.33 4.23
C ILE A 66 3.29 22.72 4.31
N GLU A 67 4.13 23.73 4.52
CA GLU A 67 3.70 25.10 4.69
C GLU A 67 3.04 25.67 3.43
N GLY A 68 1.99 26.43 3.64
CA GLY A 68 1.21 27.03 2.57
C GLY A 68 0.30 26.04 1.81
N MET A 69 0.11 24.80 2.33
CA MET A 69 -0.85 23.86 1.76
C MET A 69 -2.30 24.15 2.21
N GLN A 70 -2.46 24.80 3.35
CA GLN A 70 -3.75 25.33 3.82
C GLN A 70 -3.74 26.85 3.69
N PRO A 71 -4.80 27.47 3.14
CA PRO A 71 -4.88 28.92 3.02
C PRO A 71 -5.26 29.54 4.36
N GLU A 72 -4.32 29.56 5.30
CA GLU A 72 -4.49 30.30 6.55
C GLU A 72 -4.09 31.77 6.33
N LYS A 73 -4.99 32.69 6.65
CA LYS A 73 -4.64 34.10 6.74
C LYS A 73 -3.95 34.33 8.05
N PHE A 74 -2.65 34.66 7.99
CA PHE A 74 -1.90 35.02 9.18
C PHE A 74 -2.39 36.36 9.75
N ASP A 75 -2.85 36.33 11.01
CA ASP A 75 -3.21 37.53 11.77
C ASP A 75 -2.15 37.78 12.84
N LEU A 76 -1.31 38.79 12.59
CA LEU A 76 -0.25 39.19 13.49
C LEU A 76 -0.76 39.65 14.87
N LYS A 77 -1.97 40.25 14.95
CA LYS A 77 -2.53 40.71 16.22
C LYS A 77 -3.00 39.55 17.07
N ALA A 78 -3.70 38.59 16.44
CA ALA A 78 -4.12 37.36 17.12
C ALA A 78 -2.92 36.55 17.59
N PHE A 79 -1.89 36.38 16.74
CA PHE A 79 -0.64 35.68 17.09
C PHE A 79 0.08 36.34 18.28
N LYS A 80 0.23 37.69 18.27
CA LYS A 80 0.89 38.39 19.38
C LYS A 80 0.15 38.19 20.69
N LYS A 81 -1.19 38.23 20.68
CA LYS A 81 -1.99 38.04 21.88
C LYS A 81 -1.83 36.63 22.45
N GLU A 82 -2.04 35.61 21.60
CA GLU A 82 -1.92 34.21 22.00
C GLU A 82 -0.51 33.88 22.54
N LYS A 83 0.53 34.35 21.83
CA LYS A 83 1.91 34.10 22.24
C LYS A 83 2.31 34.83 23.49
N MET A 84 1.77 36.02 23.74
CA MET A 84 1.96 36.75 24.96
C MET A 84 1.34 36.01 26.16
N ASP A 85 0.11 35.51 26.01
CA ASP A 85 -0.57 34.78 27.07
C ASP A 85 0.21 33.49 27.42
N GLU A 86 0.70 32.75 26.39
CA GLU A 86 1.54 31.54 26.56
C GLU A 86 2.87 31.84 27.29
N ILE A 87 3.57 32.92 26.91
CA ILE A 87 4.83 33.31 27.53
C ILE A 87 4.62 33.71 29.00
N ILE A 88 3.51 34.41 29.29
CA ILE A 88 3.17 34.80 30.67
C ILE A 88 2.91 33.56 31.53
N GLU A 89 2.19 32.56 30.99
CA GLU A 89 1.92 31.29 31.67
C GLU A 89 3.21 30.51 31.92
N GLU A 90 4.06 30.32 30.89
CA GLU A 90 5.38 29.69 31.02
C GLU A 90 6.26 30.36 32.09
N LEU A 91 6.34 31.70 32.08
CA LEU A 91 7.16 32.45 33.04
C LEU A 91 6.62 32.38 34.49
N LYS A 92 5.29 32.29 34.65
CA LYS A 92 4.67 32.07 35.97
C LYS A 92 5.01 30.69 36.51
N ASP A 93 4.96 29.67 35.66
CA ASP A 93 5.30 28.30 36.05
C ASP A 93 6.80 28.15 36.39
N GLU A 94 7.68 28.74 35.56
CA GLU A 94 9.14 28.79 35.84
C GLU A 94 9.48 29.47 37.16
N LYS A 95 8.69 30.47 37.57
CA LYS A 95 8.98 31.35 38.73
C LYS A 95 8.22 31.05 40.01
N ASN A 96 7.30 30.07 39.99
CA ASN A 96 6.65 29.60 41.23
C ASN A 96 7.62 29.06 42.32
N ASN A 97 8.92 28.99 42.01
CA ASN A 97 9.99 28.58 42.91
C ASN A 97 10.88 29.73 43.45
N GLU A 98 10.69 30.98 43.03
CA GLU A 98 11.51 32.11 43.48
C GLU A 98 10.65 33.28 43.99
N ASN A 99 10.77 33.59 45.26
CA ASN A 99 10.16 34.76 45.89
C ASN A 99 10.77 36.06 45.35
N GLU A 100 9.89 37.03 45.04
CA GLU A 100 10.18 38.45 44.70
C GLU A 100 10.84 38.70 43.34
N ILE A 101 9.98 38.80 42.30
CA ILE A 101 10.41 39.41 41.03
C ILE A 101 9.84 40.83 40.97
N LYS A 102 10.73 41.78 40.68
CA LYS A 102 10.32 43.14 40.34
C LYS A 102 9.48 43.09 39.08
N ASP A 103 8.28 43.67 39.10
CA ASP A 103 7.33 43.66 37.96
C ASP A 103 7.99 44.15 36.66
N GLU A 104 8.98 45.03 36.72
CA GLU A 104 9.71 45.54 35.56
C GLU A 104 10.55 44.48 34.84
N GLU A 105 11.21 43.58 35.58
CA GLU A 105 12.05 42.52 35.04
C GLU A 105 11.19 41.44 34.36
N PHE A 106 10.02 41.13 34.93
CA PHE A 106 9.06 40.21 34.35
C PHE A 106 8.51 40.73 33.01
N ILE A 107 8.08 42.00 32.97
CA ILE A 107 7.58 42.65 31.75
C ILE A 107 8.67 42.69 30.69
N SER A 108 9.89 43.05 31.02
CA SER A 108 11.02 43.09 30.09
C SER A 108 11.33 41.72 29.48
N GLU A 109 11.26 40.63 30.25
CA GLU A 109 11.48 39.27 29.72
C GLU A 109 10.33 38.80 28.83
N VAL A 110 9.06 39.11 29.17
CA VAL A 110 7.89 38.86 28.32
C VAL A 110 8.05 39.59 26.98
N GLU A 111 8.38 40.88 26.97
CA GLU A 111 8.58 41.66 25.76
C GLU A 111 9.70 41.10 24.89
N LYS A 112 10.82 40.74 25.47
CA LYS A 112 11.99 40.15 24.77
C LYS A 112 11.66 38.80 24.13
N ARG A 113 10.97 37.90 24.85
CA ARG A 113 10.53 36.60 24.31
C ARG A 113 9.49 36.80 23.22
N LEU A 114 8.55 37.71 23.42
CA LEU A 114 7.51 38.04 22.41
C LEU A 114 8.12 38.61 21.12
N ASP A 115 9.02 39.58 21.22
CA ASP A 115 9.74 40.16 20.08
C ASP A 115 10.52 39.09 19.29
N THR A 116 11.15 38.19 20.01
CA THR A 116 11.88 37.08 19.41
C THR A 116 10.93 36.14 18.65
N ALA A 117 9.80 35.76 19.25
CA ALA A 117 8.78 34.92 18.67
C ALA A 117 8.14 35.58 17.42
N VAL A 118 7.82 36.86 17.51
CA VAL A 118 7.26 37.64 16.38
C VAL A 118 8.23 37.73 15.21
N LYS A 119 9.52 38.00 15.46
CA LYS A 119 10.54 38.01 14.39
C LYS A 119 10.70 36.65 13.72
N GLN A 120 10.65 35.58 14.50
CA GLN A 120 10.72 34.21 13.94
C GLN A 120 9.50 33.90 13.08
N GLU A 121 8.30 34.26 13.55
CA GLU A 121 7.07 34.00 12.80
C GLU A 121 6.98 34.85 11.53
N LEU A 122 7.35 36.13 11.57
CA LEU A 122 7.40 36.97 10.35
C LEU A 122 8.35 36.42 9.31
N LYS A 123 9.52 35.93 9.73
CA LYS A 123 10.46 35.25 8.82
C LYS A 123 9.89 33.94 8.25
N ARG A 124 9.14 33.20 9.04
CA ARG A 124 8.43 32.00 8.60
C ARG A 124 7.37 32.37 7.55
N GLN A 125 6.54 33.39 7.81
CA GLN A 125 5.53 33.87 6.87
C GLN A 125 6.14 34.38 5.56
N GLU A 126 7.25 35.08 5.61
CA GLU A 126 8.00 35.48 4.41
C GLU A 126 8.47 34.26 3.60
N ASN A 127 8.97 33.23 4.28
CA ASN A 127 9.37 31.99 3.60
C ASN A 127 8.17 31.25 2.98
N ILE A 128 7.01 31.23 3.66
CA ILE A 128 5.77 30.66 3.11
C ILE A 128 5.33 31.41 1.86
N GLN A 129 5.38 32.74 1.89
CA GLN A 129 5.03 33.57 0.73
C GLN A 129 5.95 33.35 -0.46
N LYS A 130 7.22 33.01 -0.25
CA LYS A 130 8.19 32.73 -1.33
C LYS A 130 8.19 31.27 -1.78
N ASN A 131 8.10 30.34 -0.85
CA ASN A 131 8.39 28.94 -1.06
C ASN A 131 7.27 27.97 -0.67
N GLY A 132 6.15 28.48 -0.14
CA GLY A 132 5.02 27.67 0.29
C GLY A 132 4.39 26.87 -0.86
N PHE A 133 3.61 25.86 -0.52
CA PHE A 133 3.01 24.93 -1.48
C PHE A 133 2.27 25.66 -2.64
N PHE A 134 1.42 26.65 -2.32
CA PHE A 134 0.64 27.36 -3.34
C PHE A 134 1.46 28.31 -4.21
N THR A 135 2.68 28.66 -3.82
CA THR A 135 3.58 29.51 -4.64
C THR A 135 4.35 28.72 -5.69
N LYS A 136 4.38 27.41 -5.55
CA LYS A 136 5.08 26.53 -6.50
C LYS A 136 4.25 26.26 -7.75
N SER A 137 4.93 25.86 -8.82
CA SER A 137 4.27 25.53 -10.08
C SER A 137 3.19 24.45 -9.89
N PRO A 138 2.12 24.44 -10.70
CA PRO A 138 1.10 23.37 -10.66
C PRO A 138 1.69 21.96 -10.78
N PHE A 139 2.72 21.81 -11.62
CA PHE A 139 3.43 20.54 -11.77
C PHE A 139 4.11 20.10 -10.47
N SER A 140 4.84 20.99 -9.78
CA SER A 140 5.49 20.65 -8.50
C SER A 140 4.46 20.25 -7.44
N ARG A 141 3.34 20.98 -7.37
CA ARG A 141 2.23 20.68 -6.46
C ARG A 141 1.61 19.32 -6.76
N PHE A 142 1.38 19.02 -8.05
CA PHE A 142 0.87 17.73 -8.50
C PHE A 142 1.79 16.58 -8.07
N ILE A 143 3.10 16.70 -8.34
CA ILE A 143 4.08 15.66 -7.97
C ILE A 143 4.07 15.44 -6.46
N VAL A 144 4.04 16.48 -5.65
CA VAL A 144 4.00 16.35 -4.19
C VAL A 144 2.74 15.60 -3.74
N LEU A 145 1.56 15.91 -4.29
CA LEU A 145 0.32 15.24 -3.90
C LEU A 145 0.23 13.78 -4.33
N ILE A 146 0.79 13.41 -5.48
CA ILE A 146 0.75 12.00 -5.91
C ILE A 146 1.89 11.16 -5.30
N ALA A 147 2.91 11.80 -4.73
CA ALA A 147 4.12 11.11 -4.28
C ALA A 147 3.85 10.05 -3.21
N GLY A 148 2.93 10.29 -2.28
CA GLY A 148 2.52 9.31 -1.29
C GLY A 148 1.96 8.05 -1.93
N VAL A 149 1.05 8.20 -2.90
CA VAL A 149 0.47 7.10 -3.66
C VAL A 149 1.52 6.34 -4.45
N VAL A 150 2.41 7.05 -5.15
CA VAL A 150 3.50 6.44 -5.92
C VAL A 150 4.41 5.62 -5.01
N MET A 151 4.74 6.12 -3.83
CA MET A 151 5.57 5.39 -2.86
C MET A 151 4.87 4.12 -2.34
N ASN A 152 3.56 4.14 -2.14
CA ASN A 152 2.80 2.93 -1.81
C ASN A 152 2.86 1.90 -2.94
N PHE A 153 2.73 2.32 -4.20
CA PHE A 153 2.83 1.41 -5.34
C PHE A 153 4.24 0.85 -5.52
N ILE A 154 5.28 1.67 -5.32
CA ILE A 154 6.67 1.22 -5.33
C ILE A 154 6.92 0.19 -4.22
N SER A 155 6.42 0.45 -3.00
CA SER A 155 6.58 -0.49 -1.88
C SER A 155 5.89 -1.82 -2.15
N ALA A 156 4.70 -1.82 -2.76
CA ALA A 156 3.99 -3.02 -3.18
C ALA A 156 4.77 -3.81 -4.25
N LEU A 157 5.36 -3.13 -5.24
CA LEU A 157 6.22 -3.77 -6.26
C LEU A 157 7.46 -4.41 -5.64
N ILE A 158 8.13 -3.72 -4.72
CA ILE A 158 9.28 -4.25 -3.99
C ILE A 158 8.87 -5.48 -3.17
N ALA A 159 7.75 -5.41 -2.46
CA ALA A 159 7.24 -6.53 -1.68
C ALA A 159 6.86 -7.73 -2.55
N LEU A 160 6.26 -7.51 -3.73
CA LEU A 160 6.00 -8.56 -4.73
C LEU A 160 7.28 -9.24 -5.20
N TYR A 161 8.30 -8.44 -5.53
CA TYR A 161 9.60 -8.97 -5.93
C TYR A 161 10.25 -9.81 -4.81
N ILE A 162 10.20 -9.34 -3.55
CA ILE A 162 10.70 -10.09 -2.39
C ILE A 162 9.91 -11.40 -2.23
N MET A 163 8.59 -11.36 -2.33
CA MET A 163 7.71 -12.52 -2.22
C MET A 163 8.06 -13.58 -3.28
N LEU A 164 8.24 -13.18 -4.55
CA LEU A 164 8.67 -14.06 -5.63
C LEU A 164 10.08 -14.60 -5.43
N SER A 165 10.97 -13.81 -4.83
CA SER A 165 12.35 -14.22 -4.52
C SER A 165 12.40 -15.29 -3.42
N ILE A 166 11.54 -15.17 -2.41
CA ILE A 166 11.39 -16.18 -1.34
C ILE A 166 10.76 -17.46 -1.91
N ALA A 167 9.70 -17.33 -2.73
CA ALA A 167 9.06 -18.48 -3.38
C ALA A 167 10.00 -19.24 -4.34
N GLY A 168 10.92 -18.52 -5.00
CA GLY A 168 11.93 -19.07 -5.91
C GLY A 168 11.37 -19.63 -7.21
N THR A 169 10.05 -19.71 -7.38
CA THR A 169 9.37 -20.32 -8.52
C THR A 169 8.37 -19.36 -9.16
N VAL A 170 8.03 -19.62 -10.42
CA VAL A 170 7.01 -18.87 -11.15
C VAL A 170 5.62 -19.32 -10.66
N PRO A 171 4.73 -18.37 -10.24
CA PRO A 171 3.38 -18.73 -9.83
C PRO A 171 2.56 -19.36 -10.97
N PRO A 172 1.61 -20.30 -10.67
CA PRO A 172 0.86 -21.04 -11.68
C PRO A 172 0.13 -20.19 -12.72
N GLN A 173 -0.38 -19.01 -12.34
CA GLN A 173 -1.06 -18.09 -13.26
C GLN A 173 -0.13 -17.42 -14.28
N TYR A 174 1.18 -17.48 -14.07
CA TYR A 174 2.19 -16.95 -15.00
C TYR A 174 3.07 -18.05 -15.59
N SER A 175 2.88 -19.31 -15.15
CA SER A 175 3.60 -20.48 -15.66
C SER A 175 2.92 -21.05 -16.88
N GLN A 176 3.69 -21.49 -17.85
CA GLN A 176 3.16 -22.27 -18.96
C GLN A 176 2.54 -23.58 -18.42
N ALA A 177 1.54 -24.10 -19.12
CA ALA A 177 0.88 -25.34 -18.74
C ALA A 177 1.75 -26.56 -19.13
N ILE A 178 2.87 -26.77 -18.39
CA ILE A 178 3.81 -27.86 -18.63
C ILE A 178 3.65 -28.91 -17.53
N VAL A 179 3.53 -30.16 -17.92
CA VAL A 179 3.40 -31.32 -17.03
C VAL A 179 4.72 -31.59 -16.33
N GLY A 180 4.75 -31.52 -15.00
CA GLY A 180 5.92 -31.82 -14.16
C GLY A 180 5.85 -33.21 -13.57
N GLU A 181 4.72 -33.59 -13.01
CA GLU A 181 4.50 -34.90 -12.40
C GLU A 181 3.11 -35.43 -12.77
N ILE A 182 3.00 -36.75 -12.87
CA ILE A 182 1.74 -37.43 -13.17
C ILE A 182 1.48 -38.45 -12.05
N GLU A 183 0.30 -38.34 -11.43
CA GLU A 183 -0.12 -39.27 -10.39
C GLU A 183 -0.25 -40.70 -10.96
N GLN A 184 0.33 -41.69 -10.32
CA GLN A 184 0.36 -43.09 -10.77
C GLN A 184 -1.05 -43.66 -11.01
N ASN A 185 -2.01 -43.28 -10.17
CA ASN A 185 -3.39 -43.73 -10.24
C ASN A 185 -4.28 -42.92 -11.18
N SER A 186 -3.74 -41.88 -11.84
CA SER A 186 -4.50 -41.04 -12.76
C SER A 186 -4.66 -41.73 -14.11
N LYS A 187 -5.76 -41.42 -14.78
CA LYS A 187 -6.01 -41.85 -16.18
C LYS A 187 -5.15 -41.09 -17.20
N ALA A 188 -4.41 -40.07 -16.75
CA ALA A 188 -3.40 -39.37 -17.54
C ALA A 188 -2.09 -40.18 -17.63
N ASN A 189 -1.87 -41.10 -16.68
CA ASN A 189 -0.66 -41.94 -16.68
C ASN A 189 -0.65 -42.84 -17.94
N GLY A 190 0.50 -42.87 -18.62
CA GLY A 190 0.67 -43.57 -19.90
C GLY A 190 0.23 -42.81 -21.14
N LYS A 191 -0.60 -41.75 -20.99
CA LYS A 191 -1.03 -40.85 -22.11
C LYS A 191 -0.23 -39.56 -22.12
N LEU A 192 -0.08 -38.88 -20.99
CA LEU A 192 0.78 -37.71 -20.84
C LEU A 192 2.19 -38.11 -20.42
N LYS A 193 3.15 -37.25 -20.69
CA LYS A 193 4.57 -37.37 -20.26
C LYS A 193 5.02 -36.10 -19.58
N VAL A 194 6.00 -36.22 -18.71
CA VAL A 194 6.70 -35.06 -18.15
C VAL A 194 7.26 -34.21 -19.30
N ASN A 195 7.19 -32.90 -19.16
CA ASN A 195 7.51 -31.88 -20.16
C ASN A 195 6.49 -31.73 -21.32
N ASP A 196 5.37 -32.43 -21.31
CA ASP A 196 4.28 -32.08 -22.24
C ASP A 196 3.75 -30.68 -21.94
N LYS A 197 3.67 -29.84 -22.96
CA LYS A 197 3.05 -28.52 -22.84
C LYS A 197 1.60 -28.59 -23.34
N ILE A 198 0.65 -28.33 -22.47
CA ILE A 198 -0.78 -28.31 -22.83
C ILE A 198 -1.11 -26.99 -23.53
N LEU A 199 -1.58 -27.09 -24.76
CA LEU A 199 -1.93 -25.96 -25.61
C LEU A 199 -3.42 -25.62 -25.58
N ALA A 200 -4.28 -26.64 -25.48
CA ALA A 200 -5.72 -26.48 -25.44
C ALA A 200 -6.42 -27.60 -24.65
N VAL A 201 -7.60 -27.27 -24.11
CA VAL A 201 -8.55 -28.17 -23.44
C VAL A 201 -9.86 -28.10 -24.18
N ASN A 202 -10.38 -29.21 -24.71
CA ASN A 202 -11.61 -29.28 -25.51
C ASN A 202 -11.67 -28.17 -26.59
N SER A 203 -10.61 -28.09 -27.43
CA SER A 203 -10.43 -27.09 -28.49
C SER A 203 -10.30 -25.63 -28.03
N LYS A 204 -10.35 -25.33 -26.74
CA LYS A 204 -10.15 -23.98 -26.21
C LYS A 204 -8.69 -23.81 -25.79
N ASN A 205 -7.96 -22.91 -26.42
CA ASN A 205 -6.56 -22.63 -26.09
C ASN A 205 -6.40 -22.24 -24.62
N VAL A 206 -5.27 -22.60 -24.02
CA VAL A 206 -4.87 -22.23 -22.67
C VAL A 206 -3.53 -21.47 -22.70
N ALA A 207 -3.47 -20.35 -22.03
CA ALA A 207 -2.27 -19.52 -21.98
C ALA A 207 -1.31 -19.93 -20.84
N ASN A 208 -1.84 -20.47 -19.76
CA ASN A 208 -1.08 -20.80 -18.55
C ASN A 208 -1.73 -21.95 -17.77
N TRP A 209 -1.01 -22.40 -16.72
CA TRP A 209 -1.48 -23.51 -15.89
C TRP A 209 -2.82 -23.23 -15.19
N SER A 210 -3.00 -22.01 -14.63
CA SER A 210 -4.25 -21.67 -13.94
C SER A 210 -5.47 -21.67 -14.88
N GLU A 211 -5.29 -21.20 -16.09
CA GLU A 211 -6.38 -21.24 -17.09
C GLU A 211 -6.73 -22.68 -17.48
N MET A 212 -5.71 -23.53 -17.64
CA MET A 212 -5.91 -24.96 -17.89
C MET A 212 -6.70 -25.61 -16.76
N THR A 213 -6.25 -25.44 -15.51
CA THR A 213 -6.92 -26.04 -14.35
C THR A 213 -8.34 -25.54 -14.15
N LYS A 214 -8.60 -24.23 -14.42
CA LYS A 214 -9.96 -23.67 -14.40
C LYS A 214 -10.88 -24.34 -15.42
N LYS A 215 -10.44 -24.48 -16.67
CA LYS A 215 -11.23 -25.15 -17.74
C LYS A 215 -11.53 -26.62 -17.39
N ILE A 216 -10.55 -27.34 -16.85
CA ILE A 216 -10.75 -28.71 -16.39
C ILE A 216 -11.75 -28.74 -15.22
N GLY A 217 -11.67 -27.80 -14.27
CA GLY A 217 -12.61 -27.69 -13.16
C GLY A 217 -14.05 -27.45 -13.63
N GLU A 218 -14.26 -26.58 -14.63
CA GLU A 218 -15.57 -26.31 -15.23
C GLU A 218 -16.17 -27.57 -15.89
N ILE A 219 -15.33 -28.37 -16.57
CA ILE A 219 -15.76 -29.64 -17.17
C ILE A 219 -16.12 -30.65 -16.07
N SER A 220 -15.29 -30.74 -15.02
CA SER A 220 -15.51 -31.63 -13.89
C SER A 220 -16.82 -31.39 -13.16
N GLN A 221 -17.26 -30.11 -13.06
CA GLN A 221 -18.50 -29.74 -12.37
C GLN A 221 -19.76 -30.00 -13.22
N ASN A 222 -19.68 -29.76 -14.53
CA ASN A 222 -20.80 -29.81 -15.44
C ASN A 222 -21.08 -31.23 -16.00
N TYR A 223 -20.04 -32.08 -16.06
CA TYR A 223 -20.10 -33.36 -16.79
C TYR A 223 -19.44 -34.48 -15.98
N LYS A 224 -20.24 -35.34 -15.34
CA LYS A 224 -19.75 -36.37 -14.38
C LYS A 224 -18.89 -37.48 -14.97
N ASN A 225 -18.71 -37.64 -16.28
CA ASN A 225 -17.91 -38.73 -16.85
C ASN A 225 -17.38 -38.43 -18.27
N GLU A 226 -17.18 -37.16 -18.61
CA GLU A 226 -16.70 -36.83 -19.95
C GLU A 226 -15.16 -36.95 -20.05
N ASP A 227 -14.74 -37.40 -21.24
CA ASP A 227 -13.35 -37.38 -21.63
C ASP A 227 -12.92 -35.93 -21.94
N VAL A 228 -11.74 -35.58 -21.47
CA VAL A 228 -11.12 -34.27 -21.76
C VAL A 228 -10.15 -34.47 -22.92
N ILE A 229 -10.39 -33.73 -24.03
CA ILE A 229 -9.49 -33.72 -25.16
C ILE A 229 -8.41 -32.66 -24.92
N LEU A 230 -7.16 -33.09 -24.79
CA LEU A 230 -6.01 -32.21 -24.63
C LEU A 230 -5.20 -32.14 -25.91
N LYS A 231 -4.97 -30.92 -26.41
CA LYS A 231 -3.96 -30.65 -27.40
C LYS A 231 -2.66 -30.33 -26.72
N ILE A 232 -1.63 -31.13 -26.94
CA ILE A 232 -0.33 -31.04 -26.27
C ILE A 232 0.78 -30.84 -27.29
N LEU A 233 1.87 -30.19 -26.87
CA LEU A 233 3.12 -30.11 -27.61
C LEU A 233 4.13 -31.03 -26.93
N ARG A 234 4.54 -32.10 -27.61
CA ARG A 234 5.53 -33.08 -27.19
C ARG A 234 6.65 -33.16 -28.22
N ASN A 235 7.89 -32.88 -27.85
CA ASN A 235 9.05 -32.86 -28.75
C ASN A 235 8.81 -32.08 -30.06
N ASN A 236 8.25 -30.86 -29.93
CA ASN A 236 7.87 -29.97 -31.04
C ASN A 236 6.80 -30.51 -31.99
N LYS A 237 6.10 -31.59 -31.63
CA LYS A 237 4.97 -32.15 -32.39
C LYS A 237 3.68 -31.94 -31.61
N GLU A 238 2.65 -31.47 -32.30
CA GLU A 238 1.31 -31.37 -31.72
C GLU A 238 0.64 -32.73 -31.72
N ILE A 239 0.13 -33.14 -30.57
CA ILE A 239 -0.54 -34.41 -30.35
C ILE A 239 -1.88 -34.13 -29.66
N THR A 240 -2.89 -34.88 -29.97
CA THR A 240 -4.20 -34.84 -29.32
C THR A 240 -4.38 -36.11 -28.50
N GLU A 241 -4.65 -35.94 -27.22
CA GLU A 241 -4.89 -37.03 -26.29
C GLU A 241 -6.29 -36.91 -25.68
N ASN A 242 -7.00 -38.00 -25.61
CA ASN A 242 -8.30 -38.09 -24.96
C ASN A 242 -8.12 -38.75 -23.59
N ILE A 243 -8.42 -38.03 -22.51
CA ILE A 243 -8.10 -38.48 -21.15
C ILE A 243 -9.37 -38.37 -20.27
N LYS A 244 -9.69 -39.50 -19.62
CA LYS A 244 -10.73 -39.50 -18.58
C LYS A 244 -10.21 -38.84 -17.31
N LEU A 245 -11.06 -38.02 -16.70
CA LEU A 245 -10.74 -37.46 -15.37
C LEU A 245 -10.78 -38.56 -14.32
N THR A 246 -9.96 -38.41 -13.28
CA THR A 246 -9.87 -39.33 -12.14
C THR A 246 -10.50 -38.65 -10.91
N TYR A 247 -11.36 -39.35 -10.18
CA TYR A 247 -11.93 -38.81 -8.94
C TYR A 247 -10.84 -38.75 -7.86
N SER A 248 -10.72 -37.59 -7.23
CA SER A 248 -9.81 -37.34 -6.12
C SER A 248 -10.58 -37.10 -4.82
N GLU A 249 -10.35 -37.93 -3.80
CA GLU A 249 -10.94 -37.76 -2.47
C GLU A 249 -10.48 -36.49 -1.78
N LYS A 250 -9.23 -36.05 -2.05
CA LYS A 250 -8.66 -34.81 -1.48
C LYS A 250 -9.42 -33.57 -1.92
N THR A 251 -9.73 -33.47 -3.20
CA THR A 251 -10.41 -32.30 -3.79
C THR A 251 -11.92 -32.50 -3.87
N LYS A 252 -12.42 -33.71 -3.54
CA LYS A 252 -13.83 -34.13 -3.72
C LYS A 252 -14.36 -33.84 -5.12
N GLY A 253 -13.52 -34.04 -6.14
CA GLY A 253 -13.84 -33.75 -7.53
C GLY A 253 -13.01 -34.53 -8.52
N ASN A 254 -13.38 -34.46 -9.79
CA ASN A 254 -12.65 -35.10 -10.86
C ASN A 254 -11.47 -34.22 -11.29
N ILE A 255 -10.28 -34.76 -11.30
CA ILE A 255 -9.02 -34.09 -11.65
C ILE A 255 -8.30 -34.82 -12.78
N LEU A 256 -7.37 -34.14 -13.45
CA LEU A 256 -6.51 -34.75 -14.45
C LEU A 256 -5.39 -35.58 -13.83
N GLY A 257 -5.05 -35.33 -12.57
CA GLY A 257 -3.99 -36.05 -11.83
C GLY A 257 -2.58 -35.71 -12.35
N ILE A 258 -2.34 -34.46 -12.67
CA ILE A 258 -1.04 -33.93 -13.08
C ILE A 258 -0.66 -32.74 -12.23
N HIS A 259 0.64 -32.52 -12.04
CA HIS A 259 1.19 -31.38 -11.32
C HIS A 259 2.00 -30.48 -12.25
N LEU A 260 2.02 -29.18 -11.94
CA LEU A 260 2.80 -28.20 -12.68
C LEU A 260 4.29 -28.51 -12.59
N LEU A 261 5.00 -28.42 -13.72
CA LEU A 261 6.46 -28.37 -13.70
C LEU A 261 6.90 -27.08 -13.03
N SER A 262 7.44 -27.21 -11.81
CA SER A 262 7.94 -26.06 -11.05
C SER A 262 9.16 -25.48 -11.75
N GLN A 263 9.03 -24.26 -12.27
CA GLN A 263 10.10 -23.53 -12.94
C GLN A 263 10.72 -22.54 -11.97
N LYS A 264 12.05 -22.61 -11.78
CA LYS A 264 12.78 -21.59 -11.03
C LYS A 264 12.66 -20.25 -11.74
N SER A 265 12.31 -19.21 -11.00
CA SER A 265 12.22 -17.86 -11.53
C SER A 265 13.60 -17.19 -11.61
N THR A 266 13.93 -16.63 -12.75
CA THR A 266 15.12 -15.78 -12.94
C THR A 266 14.89 -14.38 -12.39
N PHE A 267 15.97 -13.59 -12.23
CA PHE A 267 15.88 -12.20 -11.79
C PHE A 267 14.93 -11.36 -12.68
N GLY A 268 15.10 -11.43 -14.00
CA GLY A 268 14.27 -10.69 -14.95
C GLY A 268 12.80 -11.14 -14.95
N GLU A 269 12.55 -12.44 -14.83
CA GLU A 269 11.19 -12.97 -14.72
C GLU A 269 10.50 -12.49 -13.45
N ARG A 270 11.19 -12.44 -12.31
CA ARG A 270 10.63 -11.91 -11.05
C ARG A 270 10.21 -10.46 -11.20
N ILE A 271 11.04 -9.61 -11.82
CA ILE A 271 10.66 -8.22 -12.10
C ILE A 271 9.40 -8.17 -12.98
N LYS A 272 9.42 -8.88 -14.12
CA LYS A 272 8.27 -8.91 -15.04
C LYS A 272 6.99 -9.38 -14.35
N ILE A 273 7.08 -10.49 -13.59
CA ILE A 273 5.93 -11.06 -12.89
C ILE A 273 5.44 -10.13 -11.78
N SER A 274 6.32 -9.40 -11.08
CA SER A 274 5.91 -8.40 -10.08
C SER A 274 5.03 -7.32 -10.70
N PHE A 275 5.38 -6.81 -11.88
CA PHE A 275 4.53 -5.84 -12.59
C PHE A 275 3.21 -6.44 -13.06
N LEU A 276 3.20 -7.68 -13.55
CA LEU A 276 1.96 -8.36 -13.95
C LEU A 276 1.04 -8.57 -12.72
N MET A 277 1.58 -9.07 -11.62
CA MET A 277 0.85 -9.25 -10.36
C MET A 277 0.31 -7.93 -9.82
N PHE A 278 1.13 -6.89 -9.83
CA PHE A 278 0.70 -5.55 -9.45
C PHE A 278 -0.50 -5.09 -10.30
N GLY A 279 -0.43 -5.27 -11.62
CA GLY A 279 -1.53 -4.95 -12.53
C GLY A 279 -2.82 -5.73 -12.21
N ASP A 280 -2.70 -7.01 -11.85
CA ASP A 280 -3.84 -7.84 -11.47
C ASP A 280 -4.46 -7.40 -10.14
N TYR A 281 -3.64 -7.12 -9.10
CA TYR A 281 -4.12 -6.55 -7.83
C TYR A 281 -4.76 -5.17 -8.01
N PHE A 282 -4.16 -4.32 -8.85
CA PHE A 282 -4.67 -3.00 -9.17
C PHE A 282 -6.06 -3.08 -9.83
N LYS A 283 -6.21 -3.93 -10.85
CA LYS A 283 -7.51 -4.18 -11.51
C LYS A 283 -8.54 -4.76 -10.55
N MET A 284 -8.13 -5.70 -9.70
CA MET A 284 -9.01 -6.30 -8.69
C MET A 284 -9.53 -5.23 -7.72
N THR A 285 -8.67 -4.34 -7.24
CA THR A 285 -9.07 -3.24 -6.36
C THR A 285 -10.02 -2.26 -7.07
N LEU A 286 -9.70 -1.85 -8.31
CA LEU A 286 -10.60 -0.97 -9.09
C LEU A 286 -11.98 -1.61 -9.32
N ASN A 287 -12.03 -2.90 -9.60
CA ASN A 287 -13.29 -3.61 -9.73
C ASN A 287 -14.05 -3.65 -8.40
N GLY A 288 -13.37 -3.84 -7.28
CA GLY A 288 -13.96 -3.74 -5.94
C GLY A 288 -14.57 -2.36 -5.68
N VAL A 289 -13.84 -1.29 -5.95
CA VAL A 289 -14.36 0.09 -5.85
C VAL A 289 -15.56 0.31 -6.77
N LYS A 290 -15.51 -0.16 -8.01
CA LYS A 290 -16.64 -0.09 -8.95
C LYS A 290 -17.87 -0.83 -8.41
N MET A 291 -17.71 -2.01 -7.84
CA MET A 291 -18.82 -2.79 -7.27
C MET A 291 -19.47 -2.06 -6.10
N LEU A 292 -18.69 -1.36 -5.29
CA LEU A 292 -19.19 -0.51 -4.20
C LEU A 292 -20.01 0.67 -4.73
N VAL A 293 -19.42 1.43 -5.65
CA VAL A 293 -20.08 2.63 -6.23
C VAL A 293 -21.37 2.24 -6.97
N THR A 294 -21.40 1.06 -7.60
CA THR A 294 -22.60 0.55 -8.31
C THR A 294 -23.59 -0.18 -7.40
N GLY A 295 -23.35 -0.26 -6.08
CA GLY A 295 -24.24 -0.91 -5.12
C GLY A 295 -24.35 -2.44 -5.26
N LYS A 296 -23.43 -3.08 -6.00
CA LYS A 296 -23.41 -4.54 -6.18
C LYS A 296 -22.92 -5.31 -4.95
N VAL A 297 -22.21 -4.61 -4.06
CA VAL A 297 -21.71 -5.13 -2.77
C VAL A 297 -22.15 -4.15 -1.69
N ALA A 298 -22.74 -4.65 -0.62
CA ALA A 298 -23.14 -3.80 0.49
C ALA A 298 -21.91 -3.39 1.33
N MET A 299 -21.89 -2.16 1.83
CA MET A 299 -20.77 -1.65 2.66
C MET A 299 -20.51 -2.51 3.90
N LYS A 300 -21.54 -3.17 4.45
CA LYS A 300 -21.42 -4.09 5.60
C LYS A 300 -20.75 -5.43 5.28
N GLU A 301 -20.59 -5.77 4.01
CA GLU A 301 -19.84 -6.97 3.56
C GLU A 301 -18.36 -6.70 3.45
N MET A 302 -17.94 -5.43 3.54
CA MET A 302 -16.54 -5.05 3.54
C MET A 302 -15.90 -5.26 4.89
N THR A 303 -14.70 -5.80 4.85
CA THR A 303 -13.84 -5.81 6.03
C THR A 303 -13.32 -4.39 6.28
N GLY A 304 -14.00 -3.65 7.16
CA GLY A 304 -13.54 -2.34 7.59
C GLY A 304 -12.24 -2.42 8.42
N PRO A 305 -11.67 -1.26 8.83
CA PRO A 305 -10.44 -1.23 9.64
C PRO A 305 -10.50 -2.10 10.90
N VAL A 306 -11.69 -2.24 11.51
CA VAL A 306 -11.91 -3.07 12.70
C VAL A 306 -11.74 -4.58 12.41
N GLY A 307 -12.00 -5.02 11.19
CA GLY A 307 -11.84 -6.41 10.78
C GLY A 307 -10.43 -6.80 10.34
N LEU A 308 -9.57 -5.82 10.03
CA LEU A 308 -8.19 -6.08 9.58
C LEU A 308 -7.37 -6.92 10.55
N PRO A 309 -7.43 -6.72 11.89
CA PRO A 309 -6.68 -7.55 12.83
C PRO A 309 -7.02 -9.04 12.74
N LYS A 310 -8.27 -9.37 12.46
CA LYS A 310 -8.72 -10.76 12.28
C LYS A 310 -8.10 -11.34 11.00
N VAL A 311 -8.25 -10.64 9.86
CA VAL A 311 -7.72 -11.09 8.57
C VAL A 311 -6.19 -11.26 8.61
N ILE A 312 -5.47 -10.31 9.21
CA ILE A 312 -4.02 -10.36 9.34
C ILE A 312 -3.60 -11.49 10.28
N GLY A 313 -4.32 -11.70 11.39
CA GLY A 313 -4.07 -12.80 12.31
C GLY A 313 -4.27 -14.17 11.67
N GLU A 314 -5.34 -14.35 10.89
CA GLU A 314 -5.61 -15.57 10.13
C GLU A 314 -4.55 -15.82 9.04
N ALA A 315 -4.16 -14.79 8.29
CA ALA A 315 -3.11 -14.88 7.30
C ALA A 315 -1.78 -15.33 7.93
N TYR A 316 -1.42 -14.75 9.07
CA TYR A 316 -0.22 -15.18 9.80
C TYR A 316 -0.31 -16.63 10.27
N GLY A 317 -1.45 -17.07 10.79
CA GLY A 317 -1.69 -18.44 11.23
C GLY A 317 -1.58 -19.47 10.11
N GLN A 318 -1.96 -19.09 8.88
CA GLN A 318 -1.93 -19.99 7.71
C GLN A 318 -0.59 -20.02 6.97
N GLY A 319 0.12 -18.91 6.87
CA GLY A 319 1.32 -18.78 6.04
C GLY A 319 2.44 -17.93 6.63
N GLY A 320 2.36 -17.59 7.91
CA GLY A 320 3.39 -16.83 8.62
C GLY A 320 3.71 -15.47 7.98
N LEU A 321 4.98 -15.09 8.02
CA LEU A 321 5.44 -13.81 7.46
C LEU A 321 5.25 -13.72 5.93
N PHE A 322 5.25 -14.85 5.22
CA PHE A 322 5.02 -14.87 3.78
C PHE A 322 3.59 -14.42 3.43
N ALA A 323 2.59 -14.94 4.13
CA ALA A 323 1.20 -14.52 3.94
C ALA A 323 0.97 -13.05 4.35
N MET A 324 1.67 -12.59 5.39
CA MET A 324 1.62 -11.18 5.81
C MET A 324 2.19 -10.23 4.75
N LEU A 325 3.22 -10.66 4.01
CA LEU A 325 3.74 -9.88 2.90
C LEU A 325 2.68 -9.72 1.79
N GLY A 326 1.89 -10.76 1.53
CA GLY A 326 0.73 -10.69 0.63
C GLY A 326 -0.33 -9.69 1.10
N VAL A 327 -0.64 -9.67 2.39
CA VAL A 327 -1.57 -8.69 2.99
C VAL A 327 -1.01 -7.27 2.90
N PHE A 328 0.27 -7.07 3.17
CA PHE A 328 0.94 -5.77 3.00
C PHE A 328 0.80 -5.24 1.57
N ILE A 329 1.06 -6.08 0.55
CA ILE A 329 0.93 -5.74 -0.87
C ILE A 329 -0.51 -5.27 -1.16
N LEU A 330 -1.49 -6.06 -0.75
CA LEU A 330 -2.90 -5.77 -0.99
C LEU A 330 -3.32 -4.43 -0.35
N ILE A 331 -2.97 -4.22 0.92
CA ILE A 331 -3.33 -3.01 1.65
C ILE A 331 -2.61 -1.80 1.05
N SER A 332 -1.33 -1.91 0.69
CA SER A 332 -0.57 -0.81 0.11
C SER A 332 -1.16 -0.34 -1.23
N ILE A 333 -1.57 -1.27 -2.10
CA ILE A 333 -2.25 -0.94 -3.36
C ILE A 333 -3.62 -0.32 -3.09
N ASN A 334 -4.40 -0.88 -2.16
CA ASN A 334 -5.72 -0.37 -1.82
C ASN A 334 -5.65 1.06 -1.27
N ILE A 335 -4.76 1.33 -0.32
CA ILE A 335 -4.56 2.68 0.23
C ILE A 335 -4.10 3.65 -0.87
N GLY A 336 -3.18 3.22 -1.74
CA GLY A 336 -2.76 4.03 -2.88
C GLY A 336 -3.92 4.42 -3.79
N ILE A 337 -4.76 3.46 -4.18
CA ILE A 337 -5.93 3.72 -5.04
C ILE A 337 -6.98 4.59 -4.33
N MET A 338 -7.26 4.30 -3.05
CA MET A 338 -8.23 5.10 -2.28
C MET A 338 -7.79 6.55 -2.17
N ASN A 339 -6.49 6.81 -1.95
CA ASN A 339 -5.95 8.17 -1.88
C ASN A 339 -5.97 8.91 -3.24
N LEU A 340 -6.15 8.23 -4.37
CA LEU A 340 -6.38 8.88 -5.66
C LEU A 340 -7.84 9.28 -5.89
N LEU A 341 -8.78 8.78 -5.08
CA LEU A 341 -10.19 9.12 -5.25
C LEU A 341 -10.43 10.60 -4.92
N PRO A 342 -11.35 11.28 -5.63
CA PRO A 342 -11.68 12.69 -5.44
C PRO A 342 -12.54 12.89 -4.18
N ILE A 343 -12.06 12.41 -3.03
CA ILE A 343 -12.77 12.51 -1.75
C ILE A 343 -12.09 13.58 -0.90
N PRO A 344 -12.83 14.54 -0.33
CA PRO A 344 -12.27 15.47 0.64
C PRO A 344 -11.52 14.74 1.75
N ALA A 345 -10.42 15.30 2.23
CA ALA A 345 -9.48 14.71 3.20
C ALA A 345 -8.47 13.68 2.65
N LEU A 346 -8.62 13.19 1.41
CA LEU A 346 -7.61 12.38 0.73
C LEU A 346 -6.79 13.24 -0.25
N ASP A 347 -5.62 12.74 -0.66
CA ASP A 347 -4.74 13.47 -1.60
C ASP A 347 -5.43 13.74 -2.93
N GLY A 348 -6.22 12.78 -3.44
CA GLY A 348 -7.02 12.93 -4.65
C GLY A 348 -8.03 14.07 -4.59
N GLY A 349 -8.61 14.33 -3.42
CA GLY A 349 -9.49 15.48 -3.21
C GLY A 349 -8.75 16.81 -3.36
N ARG A 350 -7.49 16.88 -2.94
CA ARG A 350 -6.65 18.07 -3.10
C ARG A 350 -6.17 18.26 -4.54
N LEU A 351 -6.03 17.19 -5.32
CA LEU A 351 -5.65 17.27 -6.74
C LEU A 351 -6.66 18.05 -7.57
N ILE A 352 -7.96 18.00 -7.25
CA ILE A 352 -9.00 18.75 -7.97
C ILE A 352 -8.74 20.26 -7.90
N PHE A 353 -8.22 20.77 -6.79
CA PHE A 353 -7.95 22.20 -6.58
C PHE A 353 -6.65 22.69 -7.23
N ILE A 354 -5.88 21.80 -7.86
CA ILE A 354 -4.65 22.18 -8.60
C ILE A 354 -4.95 22.43 -10.08
N ILE A 355 -5.97 21.78 -10.60
CA ILE A 355 -6.42 21.96 -11.98
C ILE A 355 -7.14 23.30 -12.05
N PRO A 356 -6.64 24.29 -12.85
CA PRO A 356 -7.26 25.60 -12.97
C PRO A 356 -8.64 25.51 -13.62
#